data_705e284c475a5c69da5007ead6c0bdc7
#
_entry.id   705e284c475a5c69da5007ead6c0bdc7
#
_cell.length_a   1.000
_cell.length_b   1.000
_cell.length_c   1.000
_cell.angle_alpha   90.00
_cell.angle_beta   90.00
_cell.angle_gamma   90.00
#
_symmetry.space_group_name_H-M   'P 1'
#
loop_
_entity.id
_entity.type
_entity.pdbx_description
1 polymer ?
#
loop_
_entity_poly.entity_id
_entity_poly.type
_entity_poly.pdbx_seq_one_letter_code
_entity_poly.pdbx_strand_id
1 'polypeptide(L)'
;MKGNGLKITAHKSRLTIAVVLLVSILCCSLMIYTLFHSDKQAKAYLAGYDDSNIMTDFVMSNTTTMSERNIWDFLHSKNPCNDRNLAKAVKGYHYNIRDGHFVCMADEMFSGQTTSHIIWQAAQDYHINPQVLLVVLEKEQRLVSDTFPSNLEYNHATGFNCPDDGKGCRPEHAGFINQVRSAAAFFREVLNGGWSNYPAYETSNILYHPNRSCGSKRVYVANRATSALYRYTPYVPNQAALRANWGYGDACSAYGNRNFYNMFTNWFGSTRGYEVYGGILDGYNSAGGARVLGNPTMNESCGLKDQGCYQVFDRGVVYWTKALGGHAVRKGKIHQRWFELGLEYGVLGYPVENQVDGIKGGGSYQNFEGGAILYHPQTGAHENYGGIRETYRQMKFENGMLGYPVSKEGCGLVEQGCYQHYQGGSIYWTPKYKGMVIHGAIRDKWFRLGFENSPLGYPTNGERCYDGLNCYRDFERGSIYWYNGYFAYANYGQIAQKYREIGRNKSAMGYPRMDQVCGLVRGGCYQAMQGANGSIYYSPKTGAHILLGGIKAKWMQLGYEWGRLGYPTSDEYMISGGVRQDFEGGSITWKNGQAYESYR
;
A
#
# COMPACT_ATOMS: atom_id res chain seq x y z
N MET A 1 -30.18 81.31 -32.13
CA MET A 1 -29.58 80.52 -33.22
C MET A 1 -28.23 79.98 -32.80
N LYS A 2 -27.96 78.71 -32.96
CA LYS A 2 -26.76 77.87 -32.69
C LYS A 2 -26.89 76.98 -31.46
N GLY A 3 -26.96 75.66 -31.74
CA GLY A 3 -26.59 74.66 -30.75
C GLY A 3 -27.36 73.36 -30.76
N ASN A 4 -27.60 72.73 -31.94
CA ASN A 4 -28.20 71.39 -31.93
C ASN A 4 -27.61 70.39 -32.96
N GLY A 5 -26.38 70.66 -33.50
CA GLY A 5 -25.77 69.79 -34.53
C GLY A 5 -24.72 68.77 -34.05
N LEU A 6 -24.21 68.87 -32.84
CA LEU A 6 -22.99 68.08 -32.43
C LEU A 6 -23.32 66.82 -31.59
N LYS A 7 -24.53 66.63 -31.10
CA LYS A 7 -24.87 65.44 -30.27
C LYS A 7 -25.32 64.23 -31.07
N ILE A 8 -25.74 64.36 -32.31
CA ILE A 8 -26.27 63.25 -33.13
C ILE A 8 -25.16 62.43 -33.80
N THR A 9 -24.04 63.04 -34.16
CA THR A 9 -22.89 62.35 -34.79
C THR A 9 -22.08 61.46 -33.81
N ALA A 10 -21.98 61.85 -32.55
CA ALA A 10 -21.25 61.05 -31.54
C ALA A 10 -22.02 59.80 -31.14
N HIS A 11 -23.36 59.81 -31.20
CA HIS A 11 -24.16 58.63 -30.84
C HIS A 11 -24.16 57.58 -31.99
N LYS A 12 -24.16 57.98 -33.24
CA LYS A 12 -24.06 57.06 -34.40
C LYS A 12 -22.69 56.39 -34.49
N SER A 13 -21.59 57.10 -34.19
CA SER A 13 -20.25 56.52 -34.20
C SER A 13 -20.03 55.50 -33.08
N ARG A 14 -20.57 55.72 -31.87
CA ARG A 14 -20.48 54.76 -30.76
C ARG A 14 -21.36 53.50 -31.02
N LEU A 15 -22.51 53.63 -31.65
CA LEU A 15 -23.36 52.51 -32.01
C LEU A 15 -22.70 51.66 -33.11
N THR A 16 -22.03 52.29 -34.09
CA THR A 16 -21.32 51.57 -35.18
C THR A 16 -20.12 50.81 -34.63
N ILE A 17 -19.35 51.39 -33.71
CA ILE A 17 -18.22 50.71 -33.05
C ILE A 17 -18.68 49.56 -32.17
N ALA A 18 -19.79 49.72 -31.43
CA ALA A 18 -20.36 48.64 -30.60
C ALA A 18 -20.89 47.46 -31.45
N VAL A 19 -21.51 47.73 -32.60
CA VAL A 19 -21.95 46.71 -33.53
C VAL A 19 -20.79 45.98 -34.19
N VAL A 20 -19.73 46.66 -34.59
CA VAL A 20 -18.52 46.05 -35.17
C VAL A 20 -17.81 45.19 -34.15
N LEU A 21 -17.71 45.62 -32.88
CA LEU A 21 -17.14 44.81 -31.79
C LEU A 21 -17.99 43.56 -31.47
N LEU A 22 -19.33 43.67 -31.45
CA LEU A 22 -20.22 42.54 -31.25
C LEU A 22 -20.14 41.52 -32.40
N VAL A 23 -20.05 41.99 -33.63
CA VAL A 23 -19.92 41.10 -34.81
C VAL A 23 -18.54 40.43 -34.82
N SER A 24 -17.45 41.13 -34.44
CA SER A 24 -16.14 40.53 -34.35
C SER A 24 -16.04 39.51 -33.21
N ILE A 25 -16.67 39.74 -32.05
CA ILE A 25 -16.75 38.77 -30.95
C ILE A 25 -17.57 37.55 -31.35
N LEU A 26 -18.68 37.76 -32.09
CA LEU A 26 -19.52 36.67 -32.61
C LEU A 26 -18.78 35.84 -33.67
N CYS A 27 -18.04 36.47 -34.58
CA CYS A 27 -17.20 35.78 -35.55
C CYS A 27 -16.02 35.01 -34.87
N CYS A 28 -15.34 35.60 -33.87
CA CYS A 28 -14.34 34.90 -33.12
C CYS A 28 -14.90 33.72 -32.32
N SER A 29 -16.07 33.87 -31.68
CA SER A 29 -16.73 32.77 -30.97
C SER A 29 -17.22 31.67 -31.90
N LEU A 30 -17.71 32.02 -33.12
CA LEU A 30 -18.06 31.05 -34.16
C LEU A 30 -16.83 30.33 -34.73
N MET A 31 -15.70 31.03 -34.95
CA MET A 31 -14.44 30.39 -35.35
C MET A 31 -13.89 29.46 -34.26
N ILE A 32 -13.92 29.87 -33.01
CA ILE A 32 -13.54 29.03 -31.86
C ILE A 32 -14.49 27.83 -31.76
N TYR A 33 -15.80 28.03 -31.88
CA TYR A 33 -16.78 26.96 -31.87
C TYR A 33 -16.58 25.98 -33.03
N THR A 34 -16.29 26.44 -34.24
CA THR A 34 -16.01 25.56 -35.40
C THR A 34 -14.67 24.84 -35.26
N LEU A 35 -13.64 25.45 -34.68
CA LEU A 35 -12.37 24.81 -34.40
C LEU A 35 -12.52 23.70 -33.33
N PHE A 36 -13.24 23.95 -32.25
CA PHE A 36 -13.51 22.95 -31.22
C PHE A 36 -14.48 21.86 -31.67
N HIS A 37 -15.42 22.15 -32.60
CA HIS A 37 -16.35 21.13 -33.13
C HIS A 37 -15.78 20.35 -34.32
N SER A 38 -14.85 20.95 -35.11
CA SER A 38 -14.16 20.22 -36.16
C SER A 38 -13.21 19.17 -35.59
N ASP A 39 -12.52 19.47 -34.47
CA ASP A 39 -11.70 18.49 -33.79
C ASP A 39 -12.51 17.35 -33.12
N LYS A 40 -13.72 17.63 -32.62
CA LYS A 40 -14.61 16.59 -32.11
C LYS A 40 -15.22 15.71 -33.21
N GLN A 41 -15.51 16.26 -34.39
CA GLN A 41 -15.98 15.48 -35.53
C GLN A 41 -14.86 14.65 -36.20
N ALA A 42 -13.59 15.12 -36.17
CA ALA A 42 -12.48 14.36 -36.72
C ALA A 42 -12.12 13.11 -35.89
N LYS A 43 -12.49 13.05 -34.60
CA LYS A 43 -12.24 11.89 -33.70
C LYS A 43 -13.30 10.78 -33.73
N ALA A 44 -14.35 10.90 -34.51
CA ALA A 44 -15.54 10.04 -34.38
C ALA A 44 -15.63 8.87 -35.38
N TYR A 45 -14.56 8.57 -36.16
CA TYR A 45 -14.72 7.62 -37.25
C TYR A 45 -14.42 6.16 -36.96
N LEU A 46 -13.54 5.89 -36.01
CA LEU A 46 -13.35 4.58 -35.42
C LEU A 46 -13.10 4.79 -33.92
N ALA A 47 -14.10 4.51 -33.12
CA ALA A 47 -14.03 4.81 -31.69
C ALA A 47 -12.76 4.21 -31.05
N GLY A 48 -11.88 5.08 -30.56
CA GLY A 48 -10.64 4.69 -29.87
C GLY A 48 -9.43 4.40 -30.75
N TYR A 49 -9.54 4.37 -32.09
CA TYR A 49 -8.35 4.19 -32.95
C TYR A 49 -7.46 5.44 -32.89
N ASP A 50 -6.16 5.22 -32.69
CA ASP A 50 -5.15 6.27 -32.62
C ASP A 50 -3.89 5.82 -33.40
N ASP A 51 -3.58 6.53 -34.47
CA ASP A 51 -2.42 6.23 -35.31
C ASP A 51 -1.11 6.26 -34.52
N SER A 52 -1.03 7.12 -33.50
CA SER A 52 0.18 7.26 -32.68
C SER A 52 0.33 6.13 -31.67
N ASN A 53 -0.77 5.50 -31.26
CA ASN A 53 -0.83 4.47 -30.23
C ASN A 53 -1.85 3.40 -30.58
N ILE A 54 -1.53 2.60 -31.60
CA ILE A 54 -2.43 1.52 -32.09
C ILE A 54 -2.57 0.44 -31.00
N MET A 55 -1.45 0.08 -30.34
CA MET A 55 -1.38 -0.89 -29.25
C MET A 55 -0.26 -0.49 -28.30
N THR A 56 -0.42 -0.73 -27.00
CA THR A 56 0.64 -0.49 -26.02
C THR A 56 1.63 -1.66 -25.95
N ASP A 57 2.89 -1.36 -25.58
CA ASP A 57 3.94 -2.38 -25.33
C ASP A 57 3.46 -3.40 -24.29
N PHE A 58 2.72 -2.95 -23.30
CA PHE A 58 2.13 -3.79 -22.26
C PHE A 58 1.17 -4.84 -22.85
N VAL A 59 0.19 -4.42 -23.65
CA VAL A 59 -0.77 -5.37 -24.24
C VAL A 59 -0.08 -6.32 -25.20
N MET A 60 0.86 -5.84 -26.02
CA MET A 60 1.59 -6.70 -26.98
C MET A 60 2.49 -7.73 -26.29
N SER A 61 3.03 -7.44 -25.12
CA SER A 61 3.96 -8.33 -24.40
C SER A 61 3.32 -9.17 -23.29
N ASN A 62 2.02 -9.07 -23.07
CA ASN A 62 1.34 -9.81 -21.99
C ASN A 62 1.05 -11.25 -22.37
N THR A 63 1.93 -12.17 -21.99
CA THR A 63 1.83 -13.61 -22.29
C THR A 63 0.74 -14.35 -21.50
N THR A 64 0.19 -13.72 -20.45
CA THR A 64 -0.73 -14.37 -19.52
C THR A 64 -2.21 -14.21 -19.90
N THR A 65 -2.50 -13.55 -21.02
CA THR A 65 -3.88 -13.26 -21.46
C THR A 65 -4.67 -14.50 -21.83
N MET A 66 -4.01 -15.56 -22.29
CA MET A 66 -4.65 -16.84 -22.60
C MET A 66 -3.70 -18.01 -22.28
N SER A 67 -4.24 -19.03 -21.63
CA SER A 67 -3.61 -20.35 -21.54
C SER A 67 -3.75 -21.10 -22.85
N GLU A 68 -3.00 -22.20 -23.03
CA GLU A 68 -3.16 -23.09 -24.20
C GLU A 68 -4.62 -23.57 -24.34
N ARG A 69 -5.27 -23.91 -23.21
CA ARG A 69 -6.68 -24.30 -23.19
C ARG A 69 -7.60 -23.16 -23.62
N ASN A 70 -7.34 -21.93 -23.19
CA ASN A 70 -8.15 -20.78 -23.63
C ASN A 70 -8.00 -20.50 -25.12
N ILE A 71 -6.82 -20.72 -25.71
CA ILE A 71 -6.62 -20.61 -27.15
C ILE A 71 -7.42 -21.70 -27.88
N TRP A 72 -7.38 -22.93 -27.38
CA TRP A 72 -8.16 -24.04 -27.95
C TRP A 72 -9.67 -23.73 -27.90
N ASP A 73 -10.20 -23.31 -26.75
CA ASP A 73 -11.60 -22.94 -26.58
C ASP A 73 -12.00 -21.77 -27.51
N PHE A 74 -11.10 -20.77 -27.63
CA PHE A 74 -11.33 -19.62 -28.51
C PHE A 74 -11.43 -20.03 -30.00
N LEU A 75 -10.48 -20.83 -30.49
CA LEU A 75 -10.49 -21.30 -31.86
C LEU A 75 -11.76 -22.08 -32.19
N HIS A 76 -12.20 -22.97 -31.31
CA HIS A 76 -13.44 -23.74 -31.46
C HIS A 76 -14.69 -22.84 -31.37
N SER A 77 -14.65 -21.75 -30.59
CA SER A 77 -15.75 -20.79 -30.53
C SER A 77 -15.91 -19.95 -31.80
N LYS A 78 -14.78 -19.70 -32.51
CA LYS A 78 -14.79 -18.90 -33.76
C LYS A 78 -15.08 -19.77 -34.97
N ASN A 79 -14.60 -21.00 -34.95
CA ASN A 79 -14.82 -21.98 -36.03
C ASN A 79 -15.02 -23.38 -35.43
N PRO A 80 -16.25 -23.82 -35.24
CA PRO A 80 -16.52 -25.14 -34.65
C PRO A 80 -16.20 -26.31 -35.56
N CYS A 81 -15.63 -26.11 -36.76
CA CYS A 81 -15.34 -27.14 -37.76
C CYS A 81 -16.53 -28.08 -38.06
N ASN A 82 -17.73 -27.60 -37.91
CA ASN A 82 -18.97 -28.41 -38.00
C ASN A 82 -19.62 -28.33 -39.38
N ASP A 83 -19.04 -27.61 -40.33
CA ASP A 83 -19.67 -27.45 -41.63
C ASP A 83 -19.48 -28.74 -42.46
N ARG A 84 -20.51 -29.58 -42.41
CA ARG A 84 -20.57 -30.86 -43.10
C ARG A 84 -20.84 -30.70 -44.59
N ASN A 85 -21.01 -29.48 -45.08
CA ASN A 85 -21.23 -29.22 -46.49
C ASN A 85 -19.92 -29.20 -47.26
N LEU A 86 -19.41 -30.38 -47.43
CA LEU A 86 -18.18 -30.59 -47.97
C LEU A 86 -18.07 -30.44 -49.40
N ALA A 87 -17.01 -29.83 -49.58
CA ALA A 87 -15.96 -30.32 -50.42
C ALA A 87 -16.31 -30.33 -51.88
N LYS A 88 -16.51 -29.18 -52.43
CA LYS A 88 -15.99 -28.93 -53.78
C LYS A 88 -14.64 -28.24 -53.60
N ALA A 89 -13.62 -29.04 -53.39
CA ALA A 89 -12.24 -28.56 -53.35
C ALA A 89 -11.99 -27.68 -54.57
N VAL A 90 -11.48 -26.46 -54.34
CA VAL A 90 -11.12 -25.57 -55.44
C VAL A 90 -9.94 -26.22 -56.18
N LYS A 91 -10.05 -26.41 -57.48
CA LYS A 91 -9.03 -27.05 -58.32
C LYS A 91 -7.69 -26.31 -58.17
N GLY A 92 -6.63 -27.03 -57.76
CA GLY A 92 -5.28 -26.49 -57.57
C GLY A 92 -4.86 -26.18 -56.13
N TYR A 93 -5.72 -26.35 -55.16
CA TYR A 93 -5.39 -26.21 -53.74
C TYR A 93 -5.45 -27.55 -53.01
N HIS A 94 -4.55 -27.78 -52.06
CA HIS A 94 -4.57 -28.94 -51.18
C HIS A 94 -5.22 -28.58 -49.85
N TYR A 95 -6.16 -29.41 -49.42
CA TYR A 95 -6.89 -29.29 -48.18
C TYR A 95 -6.67 -30.52 -47.32
N ASN A 96 -6.60 -30.32 -46.00
CA ASN A 96 -6.63 -31.45 -45.07
C ASN A 96 -8.09 -31.88 -44.87
N ILE A 97 -8.37 -33.15 -45.12
CA ILE A 97 -9.70 -33.75 -45.00
C ILE A 97 -9.60 -34.92 -44.03
N ARG A 98 -10.46 -34.96 -43.02
CA ARG A 98 -10.59 -36.03 -42.06
C ARG A 98 -12.07 -36.46 -41.97
N ASP A 99 -12.32 -37.76 -42.09
CA ASP A 99 -13.68 -38.32 -42.04
C ASP A 99 -14.67 -37.64 -42.98
N GLY A 100 -14.19 -37.26 -44.17
CA GLY A 100 -15.00 -36.56 -45.18
C GLY A 100 -15.25 -35.09 -44.87
N HIS A 101 -14.58 -34.44 -43.92
CA HIS A 101 -14.69 -33.02 -43.53
C HIS A 101 -13.36 -32.30 -43.69
N PHE A 102 -13.43 -31.00 -44.07
CA PHE A 102 -12.28 -30.13 -43.96
C PHE A 102 -11.83 -30.01 -42.52
N VAL A 103 -10.53 -30.03 -42.29
CA VAL A 103 -9.96 -29.76 -40.96
C VAL A 103 -9.66 -28.28 -40.86
N CYS A 104 -10.38 -27.57 -40.00
CA CYS A 104 -10.11 -26.18 -39.74
C CYS A 104 -8.95 -26.02 -38.75
N MET A 105 -8.45 -24.79 -38.61
CA MET A 105 -7.30 -24.52 -37.72
C MET A 105 -7.50 -25.00 -36.28
N ALA A 106 -8.74 -24.98 -35.78
CA ALA A 106 -9.04 -25.42 -34.41
C ALA A 106 -8.66 -26.87 -34.11
N ASP A 107 -8.77 -27.78 -35.14
CA ASP A 107 -8.51 -29.22 -35.03
C ASP A 107 -7.25 -29.67 -35.80
N GLU A 108 -6.52 -28.72 -36.43
CA GLU A 108 -5.34 -29.03 -37.22
C GLU A 108 -4.12 -29.31 -36.33
N MET A 109 -3.24 -30.17 -36.83
CA MET A 109 -2.01 -30.53 -36.15
C MET A 109 -0.80 -30.44 -37.13
N PHE A 110 0.30 -29.88 -36.63
CA PHE A 110 1.55 -29.79 -37.34
C PHE A 110 2.65 -30.44 -36.52
N SER A 111 3.34 -31.41 -37.10
CA SER A 111 4.42 -32.19 -36.45
C SER A 111 3.97 -32.77 -35.10
N GLY A 112 2.71 -33.23 -34.98
CA GLY A 112 2.16 -33.82 -33.76
C GLY A 112 1.73 -32.79 -32.69
N GLN A 113 1.79 -31.51 -32.99
CA GLN A 113 1.38 -30.42 -32.08
C GLN A 113 0.08 -29.77 -32.55
N THR A 114 -0.84 -29.47 -31.61
CA THR A 114 -2.04 -28.72 -31.93
C THR A 114 -1.71 -27.27 -32.26
N THR A 115 -2.54 -26.61 -33.05
CA THR A 115 -2.38 -25.18 -33.36
C THR A 115 -2.42 -24.32 -32.11
N SER A 116 -3.27 -24.67 -31.15
CA SER A 116 -3.34 -23.98 -29.84
C SER A 116 -2.01 -24.08 -29.08
N HIS A 117 -1.37 -25.25 -29.08
CA HIS A 117 -0.06 -25.43 -28.47
C HIS A 117 1.02 -24.60 -29.17
N ILE A 118 1.08 -24.64 -30.52
CA ILE A 118 2.07 -23.89 -31.31
C ILE A 118 1.96 -22.39 -31.05
N ILE A 119 0.72 -21.83 -31.02
CA ILE A 119 0.47 -20.41 -30.77
C ILE A 119 0.87 -20.06 -29.33
N TRP A 120 0.44 -20.87 -28.34
CA TRP A 120 0.79 -20.66 -26.96
C TRP A 120 2.30 -20.73 -26.72
N GLN A 121 2.97 -21.75 -27.22
CA GLN A 121 4.41 -21.92 -27.08
C GLN A 121 5.19 -20.76 -27.69
N ALA A 122 4.83 -20.34 -28.91
CA ALA A 122 5.46 -19.19 -29.56
C ALA A 122 5.24 -17.91 -28.74
N ALA A 123 4.04 -17.72 -28.17
CA ALA A 123 3.74 -16.59 -27.31
C ALA A 123 4.62 -16.58 -26.04
N GLN A 124 4.84 -17.74 -25.41
CA GLN A 124 5.72 -17.86 -24.24
C GLN A 124 7.20 -17.67 -24.61
N ASP A 125 7.69 -18.35 -25.64
CA ASP A 125 9.09 -18.31 -26.06
C ASP A 125 9.56 -16.89 -26.39
N TYR A 126 8.72 -16.14 -27.08
CA TYR A 126 9.03 -14.77 -27.53
C TYR A 126 8.40 -13.67 -26.67
N HIS A 127 7.75 -14.02 -25.58
CA HIS A 127 7.08 -13.07 -24.70
C HIS A 127 6.13 -12.11 -25.45
N ILE A 128 5.27 -12.65 -26.29
CA ILE A 128 4.23 -11.94 -27.06
C ILE A 128 2.86 -12.40 -26.58
N ASN A 129 1.91 -11.49 -26.55
CA ASN A 129 0.52 -11.79 -26.25
C ASN A 129 -0.07 -12.76 -27.28
N PRO A 130 -0.57 -13.96 -26.91
CA PRO A 130 -1.17 -14.91 -27.85
C PRO A 130 -2.35 -14.33 -28.62
N GLN A 131 -3.08 -13.37 -28.05
CA GLN A 131 -4.17 -12.66 -28.74
C GLN A 131 -3.67 -11.87 -29.96
N VAL A 132 -2.45 -11.33 -29.91
CA VAL A 132 -1.82 -10.65 -31.05
C VAL A 132 -1.57 -11.64 -32.19
N LEU A 133 -1.05 -12.82 -31.87
CA LEU A 133 -0.78 -13.87 -32.88
C LEU A 133 -2.07 -14.37 -33.53
N LEU A 134 -3.13 -14.57 -32.74
CA LEU A 134 -4.46 -14.93 -33.27
C LEU A 134 -5.02 -13.87 -34.22
N VAL A 135 -4.88 -12.58 -33.87
CA VAL A 135 -5.33 -11.49 -34.76
C VAL A 135 -4.50 -11.41 -36.03
N VAL A 136 -3.19 -11.67 -35.97
CA VAL A 136 -2.33 -11.70 -37.16
C VAL A 136 -2.74 -12.86 -38.10
N LEU A 137 -2.96 -14.06 -37.55
CA LEU A 137 -3.43 -15.22 -38.31
C LEU A 137 -4.76 -14.96 -39.04
N GLU A 138 -5.70 -14.31 -38.36
CA GLU A 138 -6.97 -13.90 -38.96
C GLU A 138 -6.79 -12.81 -40.04
N LYS A 139 -5.99 -11.80 -39.71
CA LYS A 139 -5.79 -10.64 -40.58
C LYS A 139 -5.12 -11.02 -41.89
N GLU A 140 -4.15 -11.91 -41.84
CA GLU A 140 -3.35 -12.26 -43.02
C GLU A 140 -4.03 -13.33 -43.88
N GLN A 141 -4.52 -14.42 -43.30
CA GLN A 141 -5.05 -15.58 -44.05
C GLN A 141 -6.46 -15.99 -43.59
N ARG A 142 -7.11 -15.26 -42.68
CA ARG A 142 -8.44 -15.59 -42.09
C ARG A 142 -8.48 -16.96 -41.37
N LEU A 143 -7.36 -17.52 -41.02
CA LEU A 143 -7.24 -18.91 -40.53
C LEU A 143 -8.07 -19.18 -39.25
N VAL A 144 -8.33 -18.18 -38.41
CA VAL A 144 -9.14 -18.35 -37.18
C VAL A 144 -10.62 -18.62 -37.51
N SER A 145 -11.14 -18.00 -38.57
CA SER A 145 -12.54 -18.13 -38.95
C SER A 145 -12.78 -18.95 -40.24
N ASP A 146 -11.74 -19.42 -40.91
CA ASP A 146 -11.86 -20.18 -42.13
C ASP A 146 -12.33 -21.62 -41.87
N THR A 147 -13.36 -22.04 -42.57
CA THR A 147 -13.94 -23.39 -42.45
C THR A 147 -13.31 -24.42 -43.38
N PHE A 148 -12.45 -24.00 -44.31
CA PHE A 148 -11.77 -24.87 -45.28
C PHE A 148 -10.36 -24.37 -45.62
N PRO A 149 -9.47 -24.16 -44.63
CA PRO A 149 -8.17 -23.61 -44.85
C PRO A 149 -7.31 -24.55 -45.71
N SER A 150 -6.59 -24.00 -46.69
CA SER A 150 -5.71 -24.72 -47.59
C SER A 150 -4.28 -24.81 -47.02
N ASN A 151 -3.50 -25.78 -47.55
CA ASN A 151 -2.09 -25.88 -47.22
C ASN A 151 -1.30 -24.63 -47.62
N LEU A 152 -1.75 -23.91 -48.67
CA LEU A 152 -1.14 -22.64 -49.05
C LEU A 152 -1.31 -21.57 -47.97
N GLU A 153 -2.52 -21.45 -47.40
CA GLU A 153 -2.80 -20.49 -46.32
C GLU A 153 -2.00 -20.82 -45.07
N TYR A 154 -1.86 -22.08 -44.69
CA TYR A 154 -0.98 -22.49 -43.59
C TYR A 154 0.50 -22.20 -43.86
N ASN A 155 0.97 -22.34 -45.09
CA ASN A 155 2.36 -22.00 -45.46
C ASN A 155 2.63 -20.49 -45.38
N HIS A 156 1.59 -19.66 -45.52
CA HIS A 156 1.64 -18.20 -45.47
C HIS A 156 0.97 -17.63 -44.21
N ALA A 157 0.77 -18.42 -43.20
CA ALA A 157 -0.18 -18.17 -42.08
C ALA A 157 -0.16 -16.76 -41.49
N THR A 158 1.01 -16.17 -41.36
CA THR A 158 1.18 -14.79 -40.87
C THR A 158 1.69 -13.82 -41.95
N GLY A 159 1.98 -14.31 -43.17
CA GLY A 159 2.54 -13.51 -44.25
C GLY A 159 4.01 -13.10 -44.02
N PHE A 160 4.64 -13.56 -42.97
CA PHE A 160 6.00 -13.14 -42.62
C PHE A 160 7.02 -13.68 -43.65
N ASN A 161 7.80 -12.77 -44.23
CA ASN A 161 8.78 -13.10 -45.28
C ASN A 161 8.22 -13.89 -46.49
N CYS A 162 7.00 -13.56 -46.87
CA CYS A 162 6.30 -14.09 -48.03
C CYS A 162 6.07 -12.96 -49.07
N PRO A 163 7.08 -12.58 -49.87
CA PRO A 163 6.94 -11.49 -50.81
C PRO A 163 6.00 -11.85 -51.97
N ASP A 164 5.30 -10.86 -52.52
CA ASP A 164 4.37 -10.99 -53.66
C ASP A 164 5.13 -11.12 -55.00
N ASP A 165 6.26 -11.85 -55.01
CA ASP A 165 7.10 -12.06 -56.21
C ASP A 165 6.79 -13.38 -56.97
N GLY A 166 5.75 -14.08 -56.53
CA GLY A 166 5.31 -15.35 -57.10
C GLY A 166 6.14 -16.57 -56.67
N LYS A 167 7.15 -16.40 -55.78
CA LYS A 167 8.00 -17.50 -55.31
C LYS A 167 7.53 -18.06 -53.94
N GLY A 168 6.51 -17.44 -53.35
CA GLY A 168 6.01 -17.78 -52.01
C GLY A 168 6.91 -17.35 -50.86
N CYS A 169 6.70 -17.93 -49.68
CA CYS A 169 7.52 -17.64 -48.53
C CYS A 169 8.94 -18.19 -48.66
N ARG A 170 9.91 -17.53 -48.02
CA ARG A 170 11.26 -18.10 -47.95
C ARG A 170 11.22 -19.42 -47.18
N PRO A 171 11.96 -20.46 -47.64
CA PRO A 171 11.85 -21.83 -47.10
C PRO A 171 11.97 -21.93 -45.59
N GLU A 172 12.85 -21.15 -44.98
CA GLU A 172 13.06 -21.10 -43.51
C GLU A 172 11.89 -20.54 -42.73
N HIS A 173 10.96 -19.83 -43.39
CA HIS A 173 9.77 -19.21 -42.77
C HIS A 173 8.46 -19.87 -43.22
N ALA A 174 8.51 -20.77 -44.21
CA ALA A 174 7.32 -21.44 -44.73
C ALA A 174 6.78 -22.48 -43.76
N GLY A 175 5.45 -22.67 -43.76
CA GLY A 175 4.72 -23.59 -42.87
C GLY A 175 4.25 -22.97 -41.57
N PHE A 176 3.17 -23.50 -41.04
CA PHE A 176 2.43 -22.88 -39.90
C PHE A 176 3.32 -22.62 -38.70
N ILE A 177 4.10 -23.60 -38.24
CA ILE A 177 4.99 -23.47 -37.08
C ILE A 177 5.99 -22.32 -37.29
N ASN A 178 6.66 -22.31 -38.44
CA ASN A 178 7.67 -21.30 -38.75
C ASN A 178 7.06 -19.92 -38.91
N GLN A 179 5.90 -19.80 -39.53
CA GLN A 179 5.18 -18.55 -39.69
C GLN A 179 4.79 -17.93 -38.33
N VAL A 180 4.20 -18.71 -37.41
CA VAL A 180 3.79 -18.24 -36.09
C VAL A 180 5.00 -17.81 -35.24
N ARG A 181 6.06 -18.65 -35.21
CA ARG A 181 7.29 -18.34 -34.46
C ARG A 181 8.03 -17.13 -35.03
N SER A 182 8.12 -17.02 -36.37
CA SER A 182 8.77 -15.87 -37.00
C SER A 182 8.05 -14.55 -36.74
N ALA A 183 6.72 -14.54 -36.78
CA ALA A 183 5.93 -13.35 -36.43
C ALA A 183 6.13 -12.95 -34.95
N ALA A 184 6.13 -13.93 -34.06
CA ALA A 184 6.37 -13.68 -32.63
C ALA A 184 7.79 -13.13 -32.37
N ALA A 185 8.80 -13.76 -33.00
CA ALA A 185 10.20 -13.31 -32.93
C ALA A 185 10.38 -11.88 -33.44
N PHE A 186 9.74 -11.55 -34.56
CA PHE A 186 9.76 -10.22 -35.16
C PHE A 186 9.17 -9.16 -34.22
N PHE A 187 7.99 -9.39 -33.63
CA PHE A 187 7.41 -8.46 -32.68
C PHE A 187 8.32 -8.26 -31.47
N ARG A 188 8.90 -9.33 -30.94
CA ARG A 188 9.84 -9.25 -29.80
C ARG A 188 11.11 -8.48 -30.17
N GLU A 189 11.67 -8.66 -31.37
CA GLU A 189 12.83 -7.89 -31.83
C GLU A 189 12.57 -6.38 -31.75
N VAL A 190 11.43 -5.90 -32.26
CA VAL A 190 11.09 -4.48 -32.24
C VAL A 190 10.81 -3.99 -30.83
N LEU A 191 10.10 -4.77 -30.02
CA LEU A 191 9.85 -4.44 -28.60
C LEU A 191 11.15 -4.32 -27.80
N ASN A 192 12.20 -5.02 -28.16
CA ASN A 192 13.52 -4.90 -27.56
C ASN A 192 14.34 -3.72 -28.11
N GLY A 193 13.79 -2.93 -29.02
CA GLY A 193 14.47 -1.80 -29.65
C GLY A 193 15.23 -2.16 -30.93
N GLY A 194 14.90 -3.31 -31.56
CA GLY A 194 15.40 -3.69 -32.87
C GLY A 194 15.02 -2.67 -33.94
N TRP A 195 15.70 -2.77 -35.09
CA TRP A 195 15.52 -1.81 -36.17
C TRP A 195 14.08 -1.73 -36.69
N SER A 196 13.62 -0.52 -36.91
CA SER A 196 12.32 -0.22 -37.54
C SER A 196 12.43 1.04 -38.39
N ASN A 197 11.78 1.02 -39.56
CA ASN A 197 11.59 2.22 -40.39
C ASN A 197 10.70 3.28 -39.71
N TYR A 198 10.01 2.90 -38.65
CA TYR A 198 9.09 3.73 -37.88
C TYR A 198 9.48 3.69 -36.38
N PRO A 199 10.61 4.30 -36.01
CA PRO A 199 11.14 4.17 -34.65
C PRO A 199 10.16 4.70 -33.62
N ALA A 200 10.08 4.02 -32.49
CA ALA A 200 9.27 4.44 -31.37
C ALA A 200 9.80 5.73 -30.76
N TYR A 201 8.90 6.53 -30.22
CA TYR A 201 9.16 7.84 -29.58
C TYR A 201 9.65 8.91 -30.55
N GLU A 202 9.44 8.70 -31.86
CA GLU A 202 9.81 9.64 -32.93
C GLU A 202 8.63 9.89 -33.86
N THR A 203 8.74 10.98 -34.63
CA THR A 203 7.76 11.28 -35.68
C THR A 203 8.22 10.71 -37.01
N SER A 204 7.43 9.81 -37.56
CA SER A 204 7.66 9.16 -38.85
C SER A 204 6.67 9.63 -39.90
N ASN A 205 7.08 9.65 -41.15
CA ASN A 205 6.23 9.93 -42.31
C ASN A 205 5.72 8.61 -42.91
N ILE A 206 4.47 8.23 -42.65
CA ILE A 206 3.89 6.95 -42.99
C ILE A 206 2.95 7.10 -44.18
N LEU A 207 3.14 6.29 -45.21
CA LEU A 207 2.34 6.31 -46.43
C LEU A 207 0.90 5.85 -46.16
N TYR A 208 -0.07 6.40 -46.90
CA TYR A 208 -1.46 5.91 -46.87
C TYR A 208 -1.65 4.64 -47.66
N HIS A 209 -0.85 4.41 -48.75
CA HIS A 209 -1.03 3.35 -49.69
C HIS A 209 0.34 3.00 -50.37
N PRO A 210 0.54 1.79 -50.93
CA PRO A 210 1.70 1.50 -51.75
C PRO A 210 1.92 2.47 -52.90
N ASN A 211 0.84 2.96 -53.51
CA ASN A 211 0.90 4.06 -54.48
C ASN A 211 1.26 5.37 -53.79
N ARG A 212 2.49 5.85 -53.96
CA ARG A 212 3.03 7.04 -53.35
C ARG A 212 2.25 8.33 -53.68
N SER A 213 1.50 8.34 -54.83
CA SER A 213 0.65 9.49 -55.19
C SER A 213 -0.51 9.72 -54.19
N CYS A 214 -0.83 8.75 -53.37
CA CYS A 214 -1.82 8.85 -52.30
C CYS A 214 -1.34 9.70 -51.08
N GLY A 215 -0.05 10.04 -51.04
CA GLY A 215 0.51 10.82 -49.98
C GLY A 215 0.82 10.04 -48.68
N SER A 216 1.08 10.77 -47.64
CA SER A 216 1.50 10.25 -46.34
C SER A 216 1.01 11.11 -45.20
N LYS A 217 1.10 10.59 -43.98
CA LYS A 217 0.80 11.29 -42.72
C LYS A 217 2.02 11.31 -41.81
N ARG A 218 2.28 12.46 -41.18
CA ARG A 218 3.24 12.53 -40.07
C ARG A 218 2.58 11.99 -38.81
N VAL A 219 3.15 10.95 -38.24
CA VAL A 219 2.65 10.26 -37.05
C VAL A 219 3.76 10.20 -36.01
N TYR A 220 3.50 10.66 -34.78
CA TYR A 220 4.36 10.39 -33.65
C TYR A 220 4.11 8.95 -33.18
N VAL A 221 5.09 8.08 -33.28
CA VAL A 221 4.99 6.68 -32.87
C VAL A 221 5.23 6.57 -31.36
N ALA A 222 4.18 6.46 -30.58
CA ALA A 222 4.24 6.64 -29.13
C ALA A 222 4.94 5.50 -28.36
N ASN A 223 5.07 4.32 -28.96
CA ASN A 223 5.65 3.14 -28.30
C ASN A 223 6.16 2.11 -29.33
N ARG A 224 6.87 1.09 -28.81
CA ARG A 224 7.49 0.04 -29.65
C ARG A 224 6.48 -0.93 -30.27
N ALA A 225 5.35 -1.19 -29.59
CA ALA A 225 4.30 -2.04 -30.15
C ALA A 225 3.66 -1.40 -31.39
N THR A 226 3.38 -0.09 -31.36
CA THR A 226 2.90 0.64 -32.53
C THR A 226 3.97 0.70 -33.63
N SER A 227 5.26 0.86 -33.28
CA SER A 227 6.38 0.73 -34.21
C SER A 227 6.41 -0.64 -34.90
N ALA A 228 6.23 -1.72 -34.14
CA ALA A 228 6.19 -3.08 -34.66
C ALA A 228 5.01 -3.30 -35.63
N LEU A 229 3.83 -2.75 -35.30
CA LEU A 229 2.67 -2.83 -36.19
C LEU A 229 2.88 -2.06 -37.49
N TYR A 230 3.52 -0.89 -37.49
CA TYR A 230 3.88 -0.16 -38.68
C TYR A 230 5.01 -0.82 -39.47
N ARG A 231 5.97 -1.47 -38.82
CA ARG A 231 6.98 -2.26 -39.51
C ARG A 231 6.37 -3.49 -40.16
N TYR A 232 5.35 -4.10 -39.55
CA TYR A 232 4.63 -5.27 -40.10
C TYR A 232 3.69 -4.89 -41.25
N THR A 233 2.93 -3.77 -41.07
CA THR A 233 2.02 -3.22 -42.07
C THR A 233 2.34 -1.74 -42.27
N PRO A 234 3.14 -1.34 -43.27
CA PRO A 234 3.77 -0.03 -43.35
C PRO A 234 2.86 1.10 -43.87
N TYR A 235 1.59 1.07 -43.52
CA TYR A 235 0.61 2.05 -43.99
C TYR A 235 -0.25 2.56 -42.84
N VAL A 236 -0.53 3.89 -42.86
CA VAL A 236 -1.51 4.49 -41.98
C VAL A 236 -2.87 4.56 -42.68
N PRO A 237 -3.99 4.16 -42.04
CA PRO A 237 -5.30 4.27 -42.67
C PRO A 237 -5.66 5.73 -42.88
N ASN A 238 -6.17 6.05 -44.09
CA ASN A 238 -6.69 7.37 -44.39
C ASN A 238 -8.11 7.57 -43.79
N GLN A 239 -8.64 8.78 -43.90
CA GLN A 239 -9.97 9.12 -43.38
C GLN A 239 -11.10 8.28 -44.00
N ALA A 240 -10.98 7.92 -45.27
CA ALA A 240 -11.96 7.08 -45.96
C ALA A 240 -11.97 5.65 -45.43
N ALA A 241 -10.77 5.08 -45.17
CA ALA A 241 -10.63 3.78 -44.53
C ALA A 241 -11.22 3.77 -43.11
N LEU A 242 -10.95 4.80 -42.30
CA LEU A 242 -11.46 4.91 -40.91
C LEU A 242 -12.98 5.05 -40.87
N ARG A 243 -13.59 5.86 -41.78
CA ARG A 243 -15.05 6.00 -41.91
C ARG A 243 -15.72 4.71 -42.33
N ALA A 244 -15.09 3.95 -43.22
CA ALA A 244 -15.65 2.70 -43.72
C ALA A 244 -15.67 1.57 -42.65
N ASN A 245 -14.99 1.74 -41.52
CA ASN A 245 -14.88 0.75 -40.46
C ASN A 245 -14.46 -0.64 -41.02
N TRP A 246 -15.35 -1.59 -41.18
CA TRP A 246 -15.09 -2.90 -41.80
C TRP A 246 -15.21 -2.88 -43.33
N GLY A 247 -15.77 -1.83 -43.91
CA GLY A 247 -15.96 -1.67 -45.33
C GLY A 247 -14.75 -1.17 -46.11
N TYR A 248 -14.96 -0.85 -47.36
CA TYR A 248 -13.95 -0.30 -48.26
C TYR A 248 -14.01 1.22 -48.26
N GLY A 249 -12.85 1.87 -48.22
CA GLY A 249 -12.68 3.30 -48.38
C GLY A 249 -12.53 3.71 -49.83
N ASP A 250 -11.59 4.59 -50.10
CA ASP A 250 -11.24 5.04 -51.45
C ASP A 250 -10.02 4.28 -52.04
N ALA A 251 -9.61 4.66 -53.24
CA ALA A 251 -8.47 4.06 -53.94
C ALA A 251 -7.11 4.25 -53.24
N CYS A 252 -7.04 5.14 -52.26
CA CYS A 252 -5.85 5.40 -51.43
C CYS A 252 -5.94 4.81 -50.03
N SER A 253 -6.94 3.99 -49.74
CA SER A 253 -7.16 3.40 -48.44
C SER A 253 -6.34 2.10 -48.25
N ALA A 254 -5.59 2.03 -47.14
CA ALA A 254 -4.98 0.80 -46.64
C ALA A 254 -5.66 0.38 -45.34
N TYR A 255 -5.79 -0.92 -45.12
CA TYR A 255 -6.66 -1.46 -44.10
C TYR A 255 -5.94 -2.25 -43.00
N GLY A 256 -4.68 -2.62 -43.20
CA GLY A 256 -3.99 -3.58 -42.33
C GLY A 256 -4.01 -3.22 -40.84
N ASN A 257 -3.54 -2.02 -40.45
CA ASN A 257 -3.52 -1.58 -39.04
C ASN A 257 -4.94 -1.28 -38.52
N ARG A 258 -5.85 -0.76 -39.36
CA ARG A 258 -7.27 -0.60 -39.01
C ARG A 258 -7.92 -1.96 -38.69
N ASN A 259 -7.70 -2.95 -39.56
CA ASN A 259 -8.30 -4.27 -39.39
C ASN A 259 -7.71 -4.98 -38.16
N PHE A 260 -6.41 -4.87 -37.93
CA PHE A 260 -5.76 -5.38 -36.73
C PHE A 260 -6.43 -4.80 -35.46
N TYR A 261 -6.58 -3.48 -35.40
CA TYR A 261 -7.25 -2.80 -34.29
C TYR A 261 -8.69 -3.28 -34.11
N ASN A 262 -9.47 -3.34 -35.19
CA ASN A 262 -10.87 -3.77 -35.15
C ASN A 262 -11.01 -5.22 -34.68
N MET A 263 -10.19 -6.15 -35.21
CA MET A 263 -10.22 -7.56 -34.81
C MET A 263 -9.85 -7.72 -33.35
N PHE A 264 -8.77 -7.07 -32.92
CA PHE A 264 -8.31 -7.16 -31.54
C PHE A 264 -9.36 -6.61 -30.58
N THR A 265 -9.90 -5.40 -30.85
CA THR A 265 -10.91 -4.79 -29.97
C THR A 265 -12.23 -5.56 -29.94
N ASN A 266 -12.64 -6.15 -31.08
CA ASN A 266 -13.86 -6.94 -31.15
C ASN A 266 -13.74 -8.30 -30.41
N TRP A 267 -12.54 -8.90 -30.40
CA TRP A 267 -12.34 -10.20 -29.78
C TRP A 267 -11.89 -10.13 -28.32
N PHE A 268 -11.06 -9.17 -27.99
CA PHE A 268 -10.28 -9.15 -26.76
C PHE A 268 -10.40 -7.84 -25.97
N GLY A 269 -11.07 -6.84 -26.51
CA GLY A 269 -11.22 -5.53 -25.86
C GLY A 269 -10.10 -4.56 -26.23
N SER A 270 -9.76 -3.67 -25.30
CA SER A 270 -8.84 -2.55 -25.57
C SER A 270 -7.44 -3.00 -25.99
N THR A 271 -6.92 -2.44 -27.08
CA THR A 271 -5.51 -2.58 -27.49
C THR A 271 -4.53 -1.84 -26.57
N ARG A 272 -5.03 -1.01 -25.66
CA ARG A 272 -4.24 -0.23 -24.71
C ARG A 272 -4.24 -0.82 -23.31
N GLY A 273 -5.07 -1.83 -23.08
CA GLY A 273 -5.31 -2.39 -21.75
C GLY A 273 -5.98 -1.38 -20.83
N TYR A 274 -5.66 -1.45 -19.54
CA TYR A 274 -6.07 -0.46 -18.57
C TYR A 274 -5.04 0.68 -18.58
N GLU A 275 -5.46 1.87 -19.00
CA GLU A 275 -4.57 3.04 -19.06
C GLU A 275 -4.24 3.52 -17.64
N VAL A 276 -3.00 3.94 -17.43
CA VAL A 276 -2.54 4.59 -16.20
C VAL A 276 -2.18 6.03 -16.56
N TYR A 277 -2.82 7.01 -15.93
CA TYR A 277 -2.63 8.43 -16.25
C TYR A 277 -2.70 9.32 -15.01
N GLY A 278 -2.41 10.63 -15.19
CA GLY A 278 -2.54 11.64 -14.14
C GLY A 278 -1.78 11.30 -12.87
N GLY A 279 -2.35 11.63 -11.72
CA GLY A 279 -1.72 11.40 -10.42
C GLY A 279 -1.57 9.93 -10.04
N ILE A 280 -2.37 9.04 -10.61
CA ILE A 280 -2.16 7.58 -10.48
C ILE A 280 -0.86 7.17 -11.18
N LEU A 281 -0.58 7.71 -12.38
CA LEU A 281 0.67 7.44 -13.11
C LEU A 281 1.90 7.95 -12.35
N ASP A 282 1.79 9.13 -11.74
CA ASP A 282 2.87 9.69 -10.92
C ASP A 282 3.16 8.77 -9.71
N GLY A 283 2.12 8.32 -9.01
CA GLY A 283 2.22 7.38 -7.90
C GLY A 283 2.76 6.01 -8.33
N TYR A 284 2.32 5.49 -9.47
CA TYR A 284 2.81 4.25 -10.06
C TYR A 284 4.32 4.32 -10.36
N ASN A 285 4.76 5.39 -11.03
CA ASN A 285 6.15 5.59 -11.41
C ASN A 285 7.04 5.79 -10.18
N SER A 286 6.61 6.61 -9.21
CA SER A 286 7.35 6.85 -7.97
C SER A 286 7.53 5.59 -7.11
N ALA A 287 6.59 4.65 -7.19
CA ALA A 287 6.67 3.36 -6.52
C ALA A 287 7.56 2.33 -7.25
N GLY A 288 8.09 2.66 -8.43
CA GLY A 288 8.93 1.78 -9.25
C GLY A 288 8.21 1.08 -10.40
N GLY A 289 6.99 1.52 -10.74
CA GLY A 289 6.25 1.13 -11.94
C GLY A 289 6.00 -0.38 -12.05
N ALA A 290 6.04 -0.89 -13.29
CA ALA A 290 5.78 -2.30 -13.59
C ALA A 290 6.71 -3.27 -12.83
N ARG A 291 7.94 -2.88 -12.55
CA ARG A 291 8.90 -3.71 -11.81
C ARG A 291 8.41 -4.01 -10.39
N VAL A 292 7.80 -3.05 -9.71
CA VAL A 292 7.32 -3.17 -8.32
C VAL A 292 5.86 -3.55 -8.26
N LEU A 293 4.99 -2.82 -8.96
CA LEU A 293 3.54 -2.96 -8.87
C LEU A 293 2.93 -3.94 -9.88
N GLY A 294 3.67 -4.27 -10.95
CA GLY A 294 3.13 -5.03 -12.07
C GLY A 294 2.25 -4.16 -12.97
N ASN A 295 1.34 -4.80 -13.68
CA ASN A 295 0.47 -4.18 -14.64
C ASN A 295 -0.86 -3.75 -14.01
N PRO A 296 -1.55 -2.74 -14.56
CA PRO A 296 -2.90 -2.41 -14.10
C PRO A 296 -3.87 -3.55 -14.40
N THR A 297 -4.77 -3.86 -13.47
CA THR A 297 -5.76 -4.93 -13.57
C THR A 297 -7.18 -4.41 -13.73
N MET A 298 -7.37 -3.10 -13.62
CA MET A 298 -8.63 -2.38 -13.87
C MET A 298 -8.35 -0.92 -14.24
N ASN A 299 -9.35 -0.22 -14.74
CA ASN A 299 -9.28 1.24 -14.92
C ASN A 299 -9.27 1.96 -13.57
N GLU A 300 -8.80 3.21 -13.57
CA GLU A 300 -8.93 4.10 -12.43
C GLU A 300 -10.41 4.21 -12.01
N SER A 301 -10.65 4.15 -10.71
CA SER A 301 -11.95 4.34 -10.09
C SER A 301 -11.88 5.48 -9.10
N CYS A 302 -12.81 6.44 -9.21
CA CYS A 302 -12.88 7.63 -8.36
C CYS A 302 -14.17 7.66 -7.55
N GLY A 303 -14.24 8.60 -6.59
CA GLY A 303 -15.38 8.76 -5.68
C GLY A 303 -15.12 8.23 -4.28
N LEU A 304 -13.86 7.95 -3.92
CA LEU A 304 -13.44 7.68 -2.55
C LEU A 304 -13.53 8.95 -1.69
N LYS A 305 -13.23 8.83 -0.40
CA LYS A 305 -13.11 9.96 0.53
C LYS A 305 -12.28 11.09 -0.10
N ASP A 306 -12.66 12.35 0.13
CA ASP A 306 -11.99 13.55 -0.39
C ASP A 306 -11.80 13.56 -1.92
N GLN A 307 -12.76 12.96 -2.65
CA GLN A 307 -12.74 12.81 -4.12
C GLN A 307 -11.53 12.01 -4.60
N GLY A 308 -11.04 11.11 -3.77
CA GLY A 308 -9.91 10.25 -4.09
C GLY A 308 -10.21 9.26 -5.20
N CYS A 309 -9.14 8.83 -5.87
CA CYS A 309 -9.15 7.81 -6.91
C CYS A 309 -8.17 6.69 -6.55
N TYR A 310 -8.40 5.50 -7.11
CA TYR A 310 -7.46 4.40 -7.00
C TYR A 310 -7.41 3.58 -8.28
N GLN A 311 -6.32 2.88 -8.47
CA GLN A 311 -6.18 1.88 -9.52
C GLN A 311 -5.43 0.65 -9.00
N VAL A 312 -5.97 -0.53 -9.30
CA VAL A 312 -5.40 -1.81 -8.85
C VAL A 312 -4.41 -2.33 -9.87
N PHE A 313 -3.29 -2.84 -9.37
CA PHE A 313 -2.21 -3.47 -10.12
C PHE A 313 -1.99 -4.91 -9.63
N ASP A 314 -1.19 -5.70 -10.37
CA ASP A 314 -0.88 -7.10 -10.01
C ASP A 314 -0.40 -7.24 -8.56
N ARG A 315 0.48 -6.33 -8.11
CA ARG A 315 1.18 -6.41 -6.83
C ARG A 315 0.93 -5.24 -5.87
N GLY A 316 -0.08 -4.39 -6.16
CA GLY A 316 -0.41 -3.24 -5.31
C GLY A 316 -1.63 -2.47 -5.77
N VAL A 317 -1.89 -1.38 -5.11
CA VAL A 317 -2.92 -0.39 -5.45
C VAL A 317 -2.29 0.99 -5.31
N VAL A 318 -2.49 1.85 -6.27
CA VAL A 318 -2.15 3.28 -6.15
C VAL A 318 -3.40 4.03 -5.77
N TYR A 319 -3.32 4.83 -4.72
CA TYR A 319 -4.35 5.77 -4.28
C TYR A 319 -3.90 7.18 -4.58
N TRP A 320 -4.81 8.01 -5.01
CA TRP A 320 -4.54 9.40 -5.34
C TRP A 320 -5.59 10.32 -4.73
N THR A 321 -5.14 11.44 -4.18
CA THR A 321 -5.98 12.59 -3.87
C THR A 321 -5.31 13.86 -4.38
N LYS A 322 -6.10 14.92 -4.59
CA LYS A 322 -5.55 16.21 -5.03
C LYS A 322 -4.56 16.81 -4.03
N ALA A 323 -4.77 16.55 -2.75
CA ALA A 323 -3.95 17.10 -1.65
C ALA A 323 -2.62 16.36 -1.47
N LEU A 324 -2.63 15.02 -1.65
CA LEU A 324 -1.49 14.16 -1.30
C LEU A 324 -0.70 13.68 -2.54
N GLY A 325 -1.31 13.72 -3.73
CA GLY A 325 -0.76 13.06 -4.92
C GLY A 325 -1.01 11.55 -4.92
N GLY A 326 -0.29 10.82 -5.75
CA GLY A 326 -0.42 9.37 -5.90
C GLY A 326 0.59 8.60 -5.05
N HIS A 327 0.10 7.65 -4.24
CA HIS A 327 0.95 6.77 -3.42
C HIS A 327 0.49 5.32 -3.51
N ALA A 328 1.47 4.42 -3.59
CA ALA A 328 1.23 2.99 -3.73
C ALA A 328 1.24 2.27 -2.38
N VAL A 329 0.25 1.41 -2.18
CA VAL A 329 0.24 0.41 -1.10
C VAL A 329 0.40 -0.97 -1.75
N ARG A 330 1.52 -1.66 -1.47
CA ARG A 330 1.78 -2.97 -2.07
C ARG A 330 0.97 -4.07 -1.39
N LYS A 331 0.53 -5.07 -2.16
CA LYS A 331 -0.12 -6.27 -1.61
C LYS A 331 0.83 -6.95 -0.60
N GLY A 332 0.36 -7.10 0.64
CA GLY A 332 1.16 -7.66 1.73
C GLY A 332 0.55 -7.38 3.10
N LYS A 333 1.34 -7.56 4.14
CA LYS A 333 0.86 -7.44 5.53
C LYS A 333 0.47 -6.01 5.93
N ILE A 334 1.16 -4.99 5.39
CA ILE A 334 0.81 -3.59 5.59
C ILE A 334 -0.55 -3.28 4.97
N HIS A 335 -0.76 -3.68 3.69
CA HIS A 335 -2.04 -3.50 3.01
C HIS A 335 -3.18 -4.24 3.72
N GLN A 336 -2.93 -5.50 4.14
CA GLN A 336 -3.91 -6.27 4.90
C GLN A 336 -4.32 -5.56 6.20
N ARG A 337 -3.33 -5.04 6.94
CA ARG A 337 -3.61 -4.33 8.19
C ARG A 337 -4.37 -3.03 7.96
N TRP A 338 -4.01 -2.26 6.93
CA TRP A 338 -4.72 -1.03 6.56
C TRP A 338 -6.17 -1.31 6.14
N PHE A 339 -6.40 -2.39 5.38
CA PHE A 339 -7.75 -2.88 5.06
C PHE A 339 -8.57 -3.19 6.31
N GLU A 340 -7.99 -3.89 7.30
CA GLU A 340 -8.64 -4.18 8.58
C GLU A 340 -9.00 -2.92 9.39
N LEU A 341 -8.26 -1.84 9.17
CA LEU A 341 -8.49 -0.55 9.82
C LEU A 341 -9.49 0.35 9.09
N GLY A 342 -10.06 -0.12 7.96
CA GLY A 342 -11.08 0.61 7.20
C GLY A 342 -10.54 1.48 6.08
N LEU A 343 -9.31 1.20 5.60
CA LEU A 343 -8.68 1.91 4.48
C LEU A 343 -8.63 3.44 4.71
N GLU A 344 -8.93 4.23 3.67
CA GLU A 344 -8.94 5.71 3.74
C GLU A 344 -10.04 6.29 4.65
N TYR A 345 -11.06 5.52 4.97
CA TYR A 345 -12.12 5.90 5.93
C TYR A 345 -11.74 5.60 7.38
N GLY A 346 -10.70 4.79 7.60
CA GLY A 346 -10.22 4.42 8.91
C GLY A 346 -9.39 5.51 9.60
N VAL A 347 -8.91 5.20 10.79
CA VAL A 347 -8.13 6.12 11.65
C VAL A 347 -6.84 6.62 11.00
N LEU A 348 -6.30 5.86 10.03
CA LEU A 348 -5.04 6.21 9.36
C LEU A 348 -5.22 7.13 8.16
N GLY A 349 -6.40 7.14 7.50
CA GLY A 349 -6.60 7.90 6.27
C GLY A 349 -5.79 7.35 5.11
N TYR A 350 -5.48 8.21 4.11
CA TYR A 350 -4.71 7.87 2.92
C TYR A 350 -3.21 7.67 3.18
N PRO A 351 -2.52 6.87 2.35
CA PRO A 351 -1.06 6.83 2.35
C PRO A 351 -0.49 8.21 1.91
N VAL A 352 0.56 8.66 2.60
CA VAL A 352 1.26 9.93 2.30
C VAL A 352 2.63 9.72 1.67
N GLU A 353 3.06 8.48 1.56
CA GLU A 353 4.29 8.05 0.88
C GLU A 353 4.16 6.61 0.40
N ASN A 354 5.10 6.15 -0.42
CA ASN A 354 5.20 4.74 -0.78
C ASN A 354 5.81 3.92 0.36
N GLN A 355 5.50 2.62 0.42
CA GLN A 355 6.07 1.70 1.41
C GLN A 355 7.60 1.68 1.34
N VAL A 356 8.25 1.79 2.50
CA VAL A 356 9.70 1.69 2.69
C VAL A 356 10.04 0.32 3.26
N ASP A 357 10.99 -0.35 2.63
CA ASP A 357 11.47 -1.68 3.02
C ASP A 357 12.91 -1.65 3.49
N GLY A 358 13.34 -2.78 4.08
CA GLY A 358 14.74 -3.00 4.46
C GLY A 358 15.18 -2.19 5.67
N ILE A 359 14.25 -1.72 6.50
CA ILE A 359 14.57 -1.12 7.79
C ILE A 359 15.06 -2.20 8.76
N LYS A 360 15.45 -1.82 9.96
CA LYS A 360 16.08 -2.70 10.97
C LYS A 360 15.45 -4.09 11.03
N GLY A 361 16.25 -5.14 10.93
CA GLY A 361 15.81 -6.53 11.03
C GLY A 361 14.96 -7.04 9.85
N GLY A 362 15.00 -6.35 8.69
CA GLY A 362 14.22 -6.72 7.50
C GLY A 362 12.76 -6.28 7.56
N GLY A 363 12.46 -5.30 8.39
CA GLY A 363 11.13 -4.72 8.49
C GLY A 363 10.78 -3.77 7.35
N SER A 364 9.54 -3.30 7.38
CA SER A 364 9.00 -2.31 6.45
C SER A 364 8.03 -1.39 7.20
N TYR A 365 7.80 -0.20 6.65
CA TYR A 365 6.74 0.68 7.13
C TYR A 365 6.09 1.45 5.99
N GLN A 366 4.93 1.99 6.27
CA GLN A 366 4.28 2.98 5.42
C GLN A 366 3.57 4.02 6.28
N ASN A 367 3.76 5.30 5.93
CA ASN A 367 3.10 6.41 6.57
C ASN A 367 1.77 6.73 5.88
N PHE A 368 0.81 7.14 6.70
CA PHE A 368 -0.53 7.56 6.35
C PHE A 368 -0.82 8.91 7.01
N GLU A 369 -1.92 9.58 6.65
CA GLU A 369 -2.30 10.88 7.24
C GLU A 369 -2.37 10.84 8.77
N GLY A 370 -2.97 9.81 9.34
CA GLY A 370 -3.18 9.68 10.79
C GLY A 370 -2.08 8.96 11.55
N GLY A 371 -1.12 8.32 10.87
CA GLY A 371 -0.11 7.52 11.53
C GLY A 371 0.74 6.68 10.60
N ALA A 372 1.10 5.47 11.01
CA ALA A 372 1.84 4.52 10.19
C ALA A 372 1.45 3.08 10.49
N ILE A 373 1.79 2.18 9.57
CA ILE A 373 1.83 0.74 9.81
C ILE A 373 3.28 0.31 9.70
N LEU A 374 3.77 -0.39 10.73
CA LEU A 374 5.07 -1.03 10.74
C LEU A 374 4.89 -2.54 10.63
N TYR A 375 5.72 -3.16 9.82
CA TYR A 375 5.77 -4.60 9.65
C TYR A 375 7.15 -5.15 9.97
N HIS A 376 7.18 -6.26 10.69
CA HIS A 376 8.40 -7.06 10.86
C HIS A 376 8.04 -8.55 10.78
N PRO A 377 8.89 -9.42 10.19
CA PRO A 377 8.57 -10.85 10.00
C PRO A 377 8.19 -11.58 11.29
N GLN A 378 8.78 -11.21 12.42
CA GLN A 378 8.54 -11.86 13.72
C GLN A 378 7.34 -11.29 14.47
N THR A 379 7.00 -10.02 14.28
CA THR A 379 5.94 -9.35 15.06
C THR A 379 4.65 -9.16 14.28
N GLY A 380 4.69 -9.23 12.94
CA GLY A 380 3.55 -8.91 12.09
C GLY A 380 3.43 -7.42 11.75
N ALA A 381 2.29 -7.02 11.23
CA ALA A 381 1.99 -5.63 10.87
C ALA A 381 1.07 -5.00 11.92
N HIS A 382 1.50 -3.88 12.47
CA HIS A 382 0.77 -3.14 13.49
C HIS A 382 0.72 -1.64 13.17
N GLU A 383 -0.44 -1.06 13.38
CA GLU A 383 -0.62 0.39 13.32
C GLU A 383 0.05 1.08 14.49
N ASN A 384 0.40 2.34 14.28
CA ASN A 384 0.95 3.22 15.30
C ASN A 384 0.53 4.65 14.99
N TYR A 385 -0.27 5.29 15.85
CA TYR A 385 -0.86 6.60 15.60
C TYR A 385 -1.00 7.45 16.89
N GLY A 386 -1.44 8.67 16.74
CA GLY A 386 -1.75 9.57 17.86
C GLY A 386 -0.59 9.79 18.84
N GLY A 387 -0.93 9.90 20.13
CA GLY A 387 0.04 10.19 21.20
C GLY A 387 1.02 9.04 21.49
N ILE A 388 0.63 7.81 21.22
CA ILE A 388 1.53 6.64 21.32
C ILE A 388 2.61 6.75 20.25
N ARG A 389 2.24 7.09 18.99
CA ARG A 389 3.21 7.29 17.91
C ARG A 389 4.19 8.41 18.22
N GLU A 390 3.71 9.54 18.76
CA GLU A 390 4.60 10.65 19.11
C GLU A 390 5.64 10.22 20.16
N THR A 391 5.22 9.43 21.15
CA THR A 391 6.15 8.88 22.15
C THR A 391 7.12 7.87 21.52
N TYR A 392 6.64 7.00 20.62
CA TYR A 392 7.46 6.04 19.91
C TYR A 392 8.48 6.74 19.01
N ARG A 393 8.11 7.86 18.37
CA ARG A 393 9.02 8.71 17.60
C ARG A 393 10.15 9.28 18.46
N GLN A 394 9.83 9.78 19.66
CA GLN A 394 10.82 10.26 20.63
C GLN A 394 11.79 9.14 21.07
N MET A 395 11.30 7.91 21.10
CA MET A 395 12.10 6.71 21.39
C MET A 395 12.86 6.17 20.18
N LYS A 396 12.92 6.92 19.04
CA LYS A 396 13.62 6.58 17.79
C LYS A 396 13.04 5.36 17.07
N PHE A 397 11.74 5.16 17.16
CA PHE A 397 11.00 4.09 16.49
C PHE A 397 11.64 2.69 16.70
N GLU A 398 11.69 1.85 15.69
CA GLU A 398 12.26 0.50 15.73
C GLU A 398 13.77 0.49 16.02
N ASN A 399 14.44 1.62 15.80
CA ASN A 399 15.88 1.75 16.08
C ASN A 399 16.19 1.98 17.57
N GLY A 400 15.18 2.38 18.34
CA GLY A 400 15.30 2.60 19.78
C GLY A 400 15.16 1.33 20.61
N MET A 401 15.11 1.52 21.93
CA MET A 401 15.05 0.42 22.91
C MET A 401 13.74 -0.39 22.83
N LEU A 402 12.68 0.18 22.28
CA LEU A 402 11.39 -0.50 22.20
C LEU A 402 11.33 -1.52 21.07
N GLY A 403 12.12 -1.35 19.99
CA GLY A 403 11.99 -2.21 18.81
C GLY A 403 10.62 -2.07 18.14
N TYR A 404 10.17 -3.10 17.44
CA TYR A 404 8.89 -3.11 16.73
C TYR A 404 7.68 -3.29 17.65
N PRO A 405 6.50 -2.73 17.28
CA PRO A 405 5.25 -3.06 17.96
C PRO A 405 4.92 -4.55 17.80
N VAL A 406 4.39 -5.15 18.88
CA VAL A 406 3.98 -6.57 18.94
C VAL A 406 2.48 -6.71 19.19
N SER A 407 1.76 -5.61 19.31
CA SER A 407 0.31 -5.58 19.50
C SER A 407 -0.32 -4.45 18.70
N LYS A 408 -1.64 -4.56 18.48
CA LYS A 408 -2.48 -3.44 18.10
C LYS A 408 -2.47 -2.38 19.20
N GLU A 409 -2.80 -1.14 18.85
CA GLU A 409 -3.10 -0.12 19.84
C GLU A 409 -4.44 -0.45 20.50
N GLY A 410 -4.46 -0.49 21.83
CA GLY A 410 -5.65 -0.75 22.63
C GLY A 410 -6.05 0.50 23.40
N CYS A 411 -7.27 0.99 23.18
CA CYS A 411 -7.82 2.15 23.87
C CYS A 411 -9.08 1.77 24.68
N GLY A 412 -9.58 2.71 25.47
CA GLY A 412 -10.72 2.50 26.34
C GLY A 412 -10.36 2.07 27.77
N LEU A 413 -9.09 2.21 28.14
CA LEU A 413 -8.64 2.04 29.52
C LEU A 413 -9.21 3.15 30.42
N VAL A 414 -9.08 3.01 31.77
CA VAL A 414 -9.43 4.07 32.72
C VAL A 414 -8.80 5.41 32.30
N GLU A 415 -9.47 6.52 32.62
CA GLU A 415 -9.02 7.89 32.27
C GLU A 415 -8.74 8.08 30.77
N GLN A 416 -9.51 7.41 29.90
CA GLN A 416 -9.35 7.44 28.43
C GLN A 416 -7.96 7.00 27.96
N GLY A 417 -7.37 6.06 28.70
CA GLY A 417 -6.04 5.54 28.39
C GLY A 417 -5.99 4.67 27.16
N CYS A 418 -4.82 4.67 26.52
CA CYS A 418 -4.45 3.76 25.44
C CYS A 418 -3.09 3.12 25.73
N TYR A 419 -2.84 1.97 25.10
CA TYR A 419 -1.54 1.32 25.20
C TYR A 419 -1.15 0.62 23.91
N GLN A 420 0.14 0.39 23.77
CA GLN A 420 0.68 -0.50 22.75
C GLN A 420 1.93 -1.22 23.29
N HIS A 421 2.03 -2.50 23.00
CA HIS A 421 3.19 -3.31 23.39
C HIS A 421 4.21 -3.37 22.26
N TYR A 422 5.49 -3.39 22.63
CA TYR A 422 6.65 -3.46 21.76
C TYR A 422 7.59 -4.57 22.23
N GLN A 423 8.54 -4.95 21.41
CA GLN A 423 9.53 -5.98 21.75
C GLN A 423 10.28 -5.67 23.07
N GLY A 424 10.66 -4.43 23.30
CA GLY A 424 11.42 -3.98 24.46
C GLY A 424 10.60 -3.38 25.60
N GLY A 425 9.28 -3.28 25.49
CA GLY A 425 8.48 -2.65 26.54
C GLY A 425 7.06 -2.32 26.09
N SER A 426 6.47 -1.29 26.68
CA SER A 426 5.14 -0.81 26.34
C SER A 426 5.08 0.72 26.44
N ILE A 427 4.21 1.32 25.65
CA ILE A 427 3.80 2.71 25.80
C ILE A 427 2.37 2.70 26.32
N TYR A 428 2.13 3.43 27.40
CA TYR A 428 0.80 3.79 27.89
C TYR A 428 0.61 5.29 27.70
N TRP A 429 -0.55 5.69 27.23
CA TRP A 429 -0.89 7.08 26.98
C TRP A 429 -2.19 7.46 27.68
N THR A 430 -2.21 8.62 28.29
CA THR A 430 -3.43 9.24 28.81
C THR A 430 -3.44 10.73 28.46
N PRO A 431 -4.61 11.39 28.44
CA PRO A 431 -4.68 12.84 28.24
C PRO A 431 -3.84 13.63 29.25
N LYS A 432 -3.72 13.14 30.47
CA LYS A 432 -3.03 13.79 31.59
C LYS A 432 -1.51 13.61 31.53
N TYR A 433 -1.03 12.38 31.34
CA TYR A 433 0.40 12.07 31.44
C TYR A 433 1.09 11.94 30.09
N LYS A 434 0.30 12.02 28.98
CA LYS A 434 0.80 11.77 27.63
C LYS A 434 1.37 10.34 27.51
N GLY A 435 2.34 10.12 26.65
CA GLY A 435 2.92 8.80 26.46
C GLY A 435 4.01 8.49 27.49
N MET A 436 3.85 7.38 28.19
CA MET A 436 4.79 6.85 29.18
C MET A 436 5.33 5.51 28.73
N VAL A 437 6.64 5.45 28.48
CA VAL A 437 7.33 4.18 28.18
C VAL A 437 7.57 3.42 29.46
N ILE A 438 7.22 2.15 29.52
CA ILE A 438 7.50 1.26 30.66
C ILE A 438 8.11 -0.06 30.18
N HIS A 439 9.14 -0.53 30.83
CA HIS A 439 9.89 -1.71 30.41
C HIS A 439 10.47 -2.51 31.59
N GLY A 440 11.08 -3.65 31.32
CA GLY A 440 11.84 -4.45 32.30
C GLY A 440 11.05 -4.86 33.54
N ALA A 441 11.75 -5.07 34.64
CA ALA A 441 11.21 -5.58 35.90
C ALA A 441 10.13 -4.68 36.52
N ILE A 442 10.20 -3.35 36.31
CA ILE A 442 9.19 -2.41 36.78
C ILE A 442 7.87 -2.63 36.03
N ARG A 443 7.94 -2.84 34.69
CA ARG A 443 6.76 -3.19 33.87
C ARG A 443 6.16 -4.51 34.32
N ASP A 444 6.98 -5.53 34.52
CA ASP A 444 6.52 -6.87 34.89
C ASP A 444 5.89 -6.88 36.30
N LYS A 445 6.42 -6.06 37.21
CA LYS A 445 5.81 -5.85 38.50
C LYS A 445 4.45 -5.18 38.40
N TRP A 446 4.34 -4.11 37.63
CA TRP A 446 3.09 -3.39 37.43
C TRP A 446 2.04 -4.29 36.75
N PHE A 447 2.44 -5.12 35.79
CA PHE A 447 1.58 -6.15 35.20
C PHE A 447 0.98 -7.10 36.26
N ARG A 448 1.83 -7.65 37.14
CA ARG A 448 1.38 -8.55 38.22
C ARG A 448 0.41 -7.90 39.21
N LEU A 449 0.47 -6.58 39.33
CA LEU A 449 -0.42 -5.80 40.19
C LEU A 449 -1.73 -5.42 39.53
N GLY A 450 -1.89 -5.62 38.20
CA GLY A 450 -3.10 -5.32 37.44
C GLY A 450 -3.05 -4.01 36.66
N PHE A 451 -1.84 -3.57 36.26
CA PHE A 451 -1.62 -2.36 35.45
C PHE A 451 -2.28 -1.10 36.04
N GLU A 452 -2.94 -0.29 35.21
CA GLU A 452 -3.63 0.95 35.62
C GLU A 452 -4.78 0.72 36.60
N ASN A 453 -5.33 -0.49 36.66
CA ASN A 453 -6.35 -0.87 37.62
C ASN A 453 -5.78 -1.24 39.01
N SER A 454 -4.46 -1.31 39.12
CA SER A 454 -3.76 -1.59 40.38
C SER A 454 -3.92 -0.42 41.41
N PRO A 455 -3.59 -0.63 42.68
CA PRO A 455 -3.51 0.45 43.67
C PRO A 455 -2.54 1.58 43.27
N LEU A 456 -1.65 1.35 42.31
CA LEU A 456 -0.68 2.34 41.83
C LEU A 456 -1.25 3.35 40.84
N GLY A 457 -2.19 2.94 39.96
CA GLY A 457 -2.63 3.73 38.81
C GLY A 457 -1.59 3.80 37.70
N TYR A 458 -1.63 4.86 36.89
CA TYR A 458 -0.71 5.08 35.77
C TYR A 458 0.69 5.54 36.22
N PRO A 459 1.74 5.23 35.43
CA PRO A 459 3.05 5.86 35.62
C PRO A 459 2.97 7.36 35.33
N THR A 460 3.65 8.18 36.14
CA THR A 460 3.57 9.66 36.08
C THR A 460 4.83 10.33 35.55
N ASN A 461 5.94 9.59 35.50
CA ASN A 461 7.24 10.08 35.03
C ASN A 461 8.07 8.98 34.35
N GLY A 462 9.25 9.32 33.87
CA GLY A 462 10.26 8.36 33.41
C GLY A 462 10.86 7.55 34.55
N GLU A 463 11.43 6.39 34.21
CA GLU A 463 12.23 5.60 35.15
C GLU A 463 13.49 6.37 35.56
N ARG A 464 13.82 6.31 36.85
CA ARG A 464 14.98 6.96 37.45
C ARG A 464 15.90 5.91 38.03
N CYS A 465 17.11 5.82 37.50
CA CYS A 465 18.12 4.90 37.96
C CYS A 465 19.28 5.64 38.65
N TYR A 466 19.82 5.04 39.70
CA TYR A 466 20.93 5.60 40.45
C TYR A 466 22.29 5.04 39.97
N ASP A 467 22.32 3.76 39.57
CA ASP A 467 23.56 3.04 39.23
C ASP A 467 23.33 1.91 38.18
N GLY A 468 22.28 1.97 37.41
CA GLY A 468 21.95 0.95 36.40
C GLY A 468 21.35 -0.35 36.94
N LEU A 469 21.51 -0.64 38.25
CA LEU A 469 20.94 -1.82 38.91
C LEU A 469 19.82 -1.46 39.89
N ASN A 470 19.67 -0.19 40.21
CA ASN A 470 18.75 0.33 41.21
C ASN A 470 17.93 1.46 40.61
N CYS A 471 16.72 1.14 40.20
CA CYS A 471 15.82 2.08 39.56
C CYS A 471 14.50 2.17 40.33
N TYR A 472 13.79 3.27 40.15
CA TYR A 472 12.41 3.38 40.58
C TYR A 472 11.58 4.17 39.58
N ARG A 473 10.29 3.95 39.67
CA ARG A 473 9.30 4.71 38.90
C ARG A 473 8.14 5.10 39.78
N ASP A 474 7.74 6.36 39.65
CA ASP A 474 6.54 6.87 40.31
C ASP A 474 5.30 6.63 39.47
N PHE A 475 4.24 6.30 40.18
CA PHE A 475 2.88 6.14 39.69
C PHE A 475 1.96 7.13 40.44
N GLU A 476 0.71 7.23 40.04
CA GLU A 476 -0.24 8.17 40.62
C GLU A 476 -0.34 8.07 42.15
N ARG A 477 -0.39 6.85 42.66
CA ARG A 477 -0.65 6.58 44.06
C ARG A 477 0.48 5.85 44.80
N GLY A 478 1.66 5.69 44.11
CA GLY A 478 2.76 4.98 44.72
C GLY A 478 4.01 4.94 43.84
N SER A 479 4.87 3.94 44.06
CA SER A 479 6.10 3.75 43.32
C SER A 479 6.47 2.28 43.26
N ILE A 480 7.16 1.88 42.17
CA ILE A 480 7.83 0.58 42.08
C ILE A 480 9.33 0.84 42.13
N TYR A 481 10.02 0.07 42.94
CA TYR A 481 11.46 0.09 43.15
C TYR A 481 12.06 -1.19 42.64
N TRP A 482 12.98 -1.14 41.71
CA TRP A 482 13.79 -2.26 41.24
C TRP A 482 15.17 -2.17 41.85
N TYR A 483 15.60 -3.25 42.51
CA TYR A 483 16.81 -3.25 43.34
C TYR A 483 17.70 -4.45 43.00
N ASN A 484 18.98 -4.21 42.93
CA ASN A 484 20.04 -5.21 42.74
C ASN A 484 19.86 -6.11 41.51
N GLY A 485 19.22 -5.58 40.44
CA GLY A 485 19.01 -6.29 39.19
C GLY A 485 17.99 -7.45 39.22
N TYR A 486 17.44 -7.80 40.36
CA TYR A 486 16.60 -8.99 40.52
C TYR A 486 15.17 -8.73 40.96
N PHE A 487 14.94 -7.82 41.91
CA PHE A 487 13.67 -7.69 42.61
C PHE A 487 13.00 -6.33 42.34
N ALA A 488 11.72 -6.35 42.03
CA ALA A 488 10.90 -5.15 41.95
C ALA A 488 9.78 -5.22 43.00
N TYR A 489 9.71 -4.22 43.87
CA TYR A 489 8.74 -4.11 44.94
C TYR A 489 7.95 -2.81 44.85
N ALA A 490 6.67 -2.88 45.17
CA ALA A 490 5.74 -1.76 45.09
C ALA A 490 5.33 -1.27 46.49
N ASN A 491 5.16 0.04 46.59
CA ASN A 491 4.40 0.67 47.67
C ASN A 491 3.40 1.69 47.14
N TYR A 492 2.36 1.93 47.89
CA TYR A 492 1.30 2.86 47.51
C TYR A 492 0.64 3.50 48.75
N GLY A 493 -0.18 4.52 48.51
CA GLY A 493 -0.91 5.23 49.57
C GLY A 493 0.04 5.88 50.60
N GLN A 494 -0.33 5.80 51.88
CA GLN A 494 0.38 6.48 52.99
C GLN A 494 1.79 5.93 53.23
N ILE A 495 2.02 4.63 53.02
CA ILE A 495 3.37 4.04 53.10
C ILE A 495 4.28 4.65 52.04
N ALA A 496 3.82 4.75 50.81
CA ALA A 496 4.59 5.38 49.73
C ALA A 496 4.83 6.88 49.99
N GLN A 497 3.83 7.59 50.54
CA GLN A 497 3.99 8.97 50.90
C GLN A 497 5.06 9.13 52.02
N LYS A 498 4.96 8.36 53.09
CA LYS A 498 5.95 8.37 54.17
C LYS A 498 7.34 8.05 53.69
N TYR A 499 7.48 7.04 52.80
CA TYR A 499 8.78 6.67 52.27
C TYR A 499 9.40 7.76 51.38
N ARG A 500 8.59 8.53 50.64
CA ARG A 500 9.04 9.74 49.93
C ARG A 500 9.51 10.84 50.87
N GLU A 501 8.74 11.12 51.93
CA GLU A 501 9.01 12.17 52.94
C GLU A 501 10.36 11.97 53.64
N ILE A 502 10.69 10.73 53.97
CA ILE A 502 11.96 10.40 54.61
C ILE A 502 13.17 10.32 53.67
N GLY A 503 12.98 10.58 52.34
CA GLY A 503 14.07 10.57 51.35
C GLY A 503 14.31 9.24 50.70
N ARG A 504 13.33 8.31 50.74
CA ARG A 504 13.37 7.00 50.07
C ARG A 504 14.61 6.16 50.48
N ASN A 505 15.25 5.51 49.47
CA ASN A 505 16.43 4.69 49.66
C ASN A 505 17.69 5.45 50.15
N LYS A 506 17.68 6.79 50.13
CA LYS A 506 18.74 7.61 50.68
C LYS A 506 18.62 7.77 52.20
N SER A 507 17.49 7.40 52.79
CA SER A 507 17.29 7.35 54.24
C SER A 507 17.89 6.10 54.86
N ALA A 508 17.95 6.03 56.17
CA ALA A 508 18.37 4.84 56.94
C ALA A 508 17.53 3.58 56.62
N MET A 509 16.37 3.76 55.97
CA MET A 509 15.45 2.67 55.60
C MET A 509 15.97 1.84 54.42
N GLY A 510 16.84 2.40 53.53
CA GLY A 510 17.26 1.70 52.30
C GLY A 510 16.10 1.35 51.39
N TYR A 511 16.25 0.33 50.54
CA TYR A 511 15.20 -0.10 49.60
C TYR A 511 14.13 -0.98 50.25
N PRO A 512 12.90 -1.04 49.67
CA PRO A 512 11.91 -2.06 50.04
C PRO A 512 12.50 -3.47 49.78
N ARG A 513 12.26 -4.40 50.65
CA ARG A 513 12.64 -5.81 50.50
C ARG A 513 11.49 -6.77 50.26
N MET A 514 10.28 -6.24 50.22
CA MET A 514 9.05 -6.93 49.91
C MET A 514 7.99 -5.93 49.43
N ASP A 515 6.91 -6.43 48.83
CA ASP A 515 5.74 -5.60 48.58
C ASP A 515 5.07 -5.12 49.86
N GLN A 516 4.37 -4.01 49.78
CA GLN A 516 3.45 -3.58 50.84
C GLN A 516 2.39 -4.68 51.07
N VAL A 517 2.17 -5.04 52.32
CA VAL A 517 1.14 -5.97 52.77
C VAL A 517 0.09 -5.20 53.52
N CYS A 518 -1.17 -5.37 53.15
CA CYS A 518 -2.33 -4.77 53.80
C CYS A 518 -3.27 -5.85 54.34
N GLY A 519 -4.28 -5.45 55.07
CA GLY A 519 -5.20 -6.36 55.74
C GLY A 519 -4.77 -6.73 57.17
N LEU A 520 -3.82 -5.98 57.76
CA LEU A 520 -3.48 -6.09 59.18
C LEU A 520 -4.67 -5.67 60.04
N VAL A 521 -4.59 -5.95 61.32
CA VAL A 521 -5.61 -5.55 62.32
C VAL A 521 -6.03 -4.07 62.15
N ARG A 522 -7.31 -3.81 62.28
CA ARG A 522 -7.89 -2.44 62.11
C ARG A 522 -7.55 -1.77 60.77
N GLY A 523 -7.39 -2.55 59.69
CA GLY A 523 -7.14 -2.07 58.34
C GLY A 523 -5.74 -1.54 58.09
N GLY A 524 -4.76 -1.98 58.88
CA GLY A 524 -3.37 -1.54 58.73
C GLY A 524 -2.63 -2.17 57.57
N CYS A 525 -1.49 -1.58 57.24
CA CYS A 525 -0.54 -2.06 56.23
C CYS A 525 0.89 -1.92 56.78
N TYR A 526 1.82 -2.70 56.20
CA TYR A 526 3.25 -2.50 56.43
C TYR A 526 4.10 -2.84 55.21
N GLN A 527 5.32 -2.35 55.23
CA GLN A 527 6.35 -2.71 54.30
C GLN A 527 7.69 -2.81 55.02
N ALA A 528 8.38 -3.97 54.88
CA ALA A 528 9.71 -4.14 55.41
C ALA A 528 10.78 -3.55 54.43
N MET A 529 11.80 -2.94 55.02
CA MET A 529 12.87 -2.25 54.33
C MET A 529 14.22 -2.95 54.60
N GLN A 530 15.20 -2.67 53.78
CA GLN A 530 16.53 -3.30 53.88
C GLN A 530 17.38 -2.67 55.01
N GLY A 531 17.35 -1.36 55.09
CA GLY A 531 18.21 -0.60 56.03
C GLY A 531 17.70 -0.64 57.46
N ALA A 532 18.60 -0.65 58.44
CA ALA A 532 18.37 -0.56 59.88
C ALA A 532 17.30 -1.56 60.39
N ASN A 533 17.13 -2.71 59.76
CA ASN A 533 16.00 -3.63 60.01
C ASN A 533 14.64 -2.92 60.04
N GLY A 534 14.48 -1.89 59.21
CA GLY A 534 13.37 -0.95 59.26
C GLY A 534 12.09 -1.53 58.69
N SER A 535 10.99 -0.90 59.08
CA SER A 535 9.67 -1.09 58.42
C SER A 535 8.85 0.20 58.54
N ILE A 536 7.94 0.39 57.57
CA ILE A 536 6.93 1.44 57.67
C ILE A 536 5.62 0.72 57.95
N TYR A 537 4.93 1.16 59.02
CA TYR A 537 3.59 0.67 59.39
C TYR A 537 2.60 1.81 59.25
N TYR A 538 1.45 1.45 58.77
CA TYR A 538 0.31 2.36 58.60
C TYR A 538 -0.94 1.81 59.27
N SER A 539 -1.70 2.66 59.94
CA SER A 539 -3.10 2.39 60.24
C SER A 539 -3.98 3.60 59.91
N PRO A 540 -5.28 3.42 59.61
CA PRO A 540 -6.17 4.55 59.32
C PRO A 540 -6.24 5.57 60.47
N LYS A 541 -6.02 5.15 61.72
CA LYS A 541 -6.09 5.97 62.90
C LYS A 541 -4.80 6.75 63.19
N THR A 542 -3.65 6.13 62.98
CA THR A 542 -2.35 6.72 63.41
C THR A 542 -1.56 7.34 62.27
N GLY A 543 -1.88 7.02 61.00
CA GLY A 543 -1.05 7.38 59.86
C GLY A 543 0.11 6.41 59.66
N ALA A 544 1.08 6.80 58.81
CA ALA A 544 2.26 5.98 58.48
C ALA A 544 3.47 6.44 59.28
N HIS A 545 4.11 5.50 59.98
CA HIS A 545 5.29 5.74 60.80
C HIS A 545 6.41 4.72 60.54
N ILE A 546 7.64 5.16 60.69
CA ILE A 546 8.83 4.31 60.60
C ILE A 546 9.08 3.59 61.91
N LEU A 547 9.60 2.38 61.84
CA LEU A 547 10.04 1.59 62.98
C LEU A 547 11.46 1.07 62.66
N LEU A 548 12.39 1.30 63.55
CA LEU A 548 13.81 0.96 63.35
C LEU A 548 14.38 0.16 64.51
N GLY A 549 15.47 -0.54 64.27
CA GLY A 549 16.42 -1.07 65.23
C GLY A 549 15.82 -1.73 66.48
N GLY A 550 16.29 -1.28 67.66
CA GLY A 550 15.93 -1.85 68.97
C GLY A 550 14.50 -1.56 69.38
N ILE A 551 13.91 -0.39 69.01
CA ILE A 551 12.52 -0.06 69.30
C ILE A 551 11.60 -1.01 68.53
N LYS A 552 11.87 -1.24 67.23
CA LYS A 552 11.13 -2.21 66.44
C LYS A 552 11.25 -3.62 67.02
N ALA A 553 12.45 -4.05 67.38
CA ALA A 553 12.68 -5.39 67.91
C ALA A 553 11.87 -5.62 69.22
N LYS A 554 11.85 -4.62 70.09
CA LYS A 554 11.05 -4.67 71.32
C LYS A 554 9.55 -4.72 71.05
N TRP A 555 9.05 -3.87 70.10
CA TRP A 555 7.64 -3.86 69.70
C TRP A 555 7.22 -5.21 69.12
N MET A 556 8.09 -5.87 68.30
CA MET A 556 7.87 -7.23 67.81
C MET A 556 7.72 -8.26 68.94
N GLN A 557 8.57 -8.19 69.98
CA GLN A 557 8.49 -9.05 71.19
C GLN A 557 7.16 -8.84 71.96
N LEU A 558 6.62 -7.63 71.94
CA LEU A 558 5.35 -7.24 72.58
C LEU A 558 4.13 -7.57 71.75
N GLY A 559 4.27 -8.28 70.64
CA GLY A 559 3.18 -8.80 69.81
C GLY A 559 2.70 -7.87 68.70
N TYR A 560 3.61 -6.99 68.19
CA TYR A 560 3.29 -6.09 67.05
C TYR A 560 2.04 -5.21 67.34
N GLU A 561 1.26 -4.95 66.30
CA GLU A 561 0.00 -4.20 66.36
C GLU A 561 -1.11 -4.91 67.15
N TRP A 562 -0.96 -6.22 67.40
CA TRP A 562 -1.85 -6.99 68.25
C TRP A 562 -1.58 -6.81 69.75
N GLY A 563 -0.35 -6.42 70.08
CA GLY A 563 0.06 -6.21 71.45
C GLY A 563 -0.61 -4.99 72.11
N ARG A 564 -0.43 -4.84 73.42
CA ARG A 564 -1.04 -3.74 74.21
C ARG A 564 -0.63 -2.34 73.71
N LEU A 565 0.52 -2.22 73.05
CA LEU A 565 0.99 -0.94 72.49
C LEU A 565 0.20 -0.51 71.24
N GLY A 566 -0.30 -1.46 70.45
CA GLY A 566 -0.97 -1.14 69.16
C GLY A 566 0.00 -0.57 68.12
N TYR A 567 -0.51 0.27 67.20
CA TYR A 567 0.27 0.90 66.15
C TYR A 567 1.11 2.07 66.65
N PRO A 568 2.28 2.37 66.00
CA PRO A 568 3.03 3.61 66.29
C PRO A 568 2.19 4.85 65.96
N THR A 569 2.31 5.90 66.79
CA THR A 569 1.65 7.21 66.65
C THR A 569 2.63 8.34 66.37
N SER A 570 3.93 8.05 66.41
CA SER A 570 5.01 8.96 66.03
C SER A 570 6.13 8.18 65.30
N ASP A 571 7.01 8.89 64.64
CA ASP A 571 8.36 8.36 64.30
C ASP A 571 9.22 8.43 65.57
N GLU A 572 10.41 7.78 65.50
CA GLU A 572 11.41 7.92 66.55
C GLU A 572 11.87 9.38 66.71
N TYR A 573 11.98 9.85 67.92
CA TYR A 573 12.51 11.18 68.25
C TYR A 573 13.48 11.14 69.43
N MET A 574 14.40 12.08 69.41
CA MET A 574 15.44 12.19 70.46
C MET A 574 14.85 12.68 71.78
N ILE A 575 15.28 12.04 72.85
CA ILE A 575 15.03 12.48 74.24
C ILE A 575 16.36 12.54 75.00
N SER A 576 16.35 13.06 76.25
CA SER A 576 17.57 13.07 77.08
C SER A 576 18.10 11.65 77.30
N GLY A 577 19.25 11.36 76.70
CA GLY A 577 19.98 10.11 76.83
C GLY A 577 19.43 8.92 76.00
N GLY A 578 18.59 9.16 75.00
CA GLY A 578 18.10 8.09 74.18
C GLY A 578 17.14 8.51 73.04
N VAL A 579 16.42 7.56 72.49
CA VAL A 579 15.43 7.72 71.45
C VAL A 579 14.11 7.13 71.92
N ARG A 580 12.98 7.81 71.65
CA ARG A 580 11.64 7.35 72.01
C ARG A 580 10.73 7.31 70.82
N GLN A 581 9.80 6.38 70.85
CA GLN A 581 8.70 6.29 69.92
C GLN A 581 7.39 6.06 70.69
N ASP A 582 6.34 6.78 70.30
CA ASP A 582 5.01 6.67 70.88
C ASP A 582 4.13 5.72 70.09
N PHE A 583 3.27 5.00 70.81
CA PHE A 583 2.30 4.03 70.31
C PHE A 583 0.89 4.34 70.86
N GLU A 584 -0.14 3.71 70.33
CA GLU A 584 -1.52 3.92 70.81
C GLU A 584 -1.68 3.64 72.29
N GLY A 585 -1.07 2.60 72.84
CA GLY A 585 -1.16 2.17 74.22
C GLY A 585 0.01 2.55 75.12
N GLY A 586 0.96 3.39 74.64
CA GLY A 586 2.13 3.77 75.42
C GLY A 586 3.30 4.22 74.59
N SER A 587 4.53 3.85 74.98
CA SER A 587 5.75 4.21 74.29
C SER A 587 6.88 3.18 74.50
N ILE A 588 7.85 3.18 73.61
CA ILE A 588 9.13 2.47 73.77
C ILE A 588 10.26 3.49 73.74
N THR A 589 11.15 3.40 74.72
CA THR A 589 12.36 4.20 74.81
C THR A 589 13.57 3.33 74.65
N TRP A 590 14.48 3.68 73.71
CA TRP A 590 15.80 3.04 73.54
C TRP A 590 16.86 3.90 74.23
N LYS A 591 17.53 3.30 75.22
CA LYS A 591 18.57 3.96 76.02
C LYS A 591 19.60 2.96 76.48
N ASN A 592 20.88 3.32 76.40
CA ASN A 592 22.02 2.49 76.84
C ASN A 592 22.02 1.06 76.26
N GLY A 593 21.62 0.92 74.97
CA GLY A 593 21.59 -0.39 74.29
C GLY A 593 20.38 -1.28 74.64
N GLN A 594 19.38 -0.77 75.38
CA GLN A 594 18.17 -1.49 75.80
C GLN A 594 16.90 -0.73 75.49
N ALA A 595 15.84 -1.48 75.23
CA ALA A 595 14.50 -0.94 74.95
C ALA A 595 13.57 -1.13 76.17
N TYR A 596 12.92 -0.06 76.61
CA TYR A 596 12.01 -0.02 77.74
C TYR A 596 10.63 0.40 77.24
N GLU A 597 9.59 -0.42 77.52
CA GLU A 597 8.19 -0.08 77.28
C GLU A 597 7.59 0.70 78.46
N SER A 598 6.63 1.58 78.14
CA SER A 598 5.79 2.25 79.13
C SER A 598 4.35 2.25 78.58
N TYR A 599 3.41 1.83 79.39
CA TYR A 599 2.00 1.77 79.04
C TYR A 599 1.27 2.98 79.63
N ARG A 600 0.25 3.41 78.86
CA ARG A 600 -0.72 4.39 79.33
C ARG A 600 -1.73 3.76 80.28
#